data_2bfa36be78851243b3e08110240d9765
#
_entry.id   2bfa36be78851243b3e08110240d9765
#
_cell.length_a   1.000
_cell.length_b   1.000
_cell.length_c   1.000
_cell.angle_alpha   90.00
_cell.angle_beta   90.00
_cell.angle_gamma   90.00
#
_symmetry.space_group_name_H-M   'P 1'
#
loop_
_entity.id
_entity.type
_entity.pdbx_description
1 polymer ?
#
loop_
_entity_poly.entity_id
_entity_poly.type
_entity_poly.pdbx_seq_one_letter_code
_entity_poly.pdbx_strand_id
1 'polypeptide(L)'
;MPASLVQIQLDEPDSPVPLVGIAKLAAAGESLRQGHDVEYFTLRAKGLLNRCVSRRQMPFTWTINPYRGCEFACKYCYARYTHEFMEMRDGIDFERKIYVKQQTAWLLRQELKKVKHGEPIAIGTATDPYQPAERRFEITRGILQELTLHHGLDLGIVTKSDLVVRDIDLLQEVAGHNSLYINLTITTLNTKLARTLEPRAPRPDLRLQALTRLVRAGLNAGVICAPVLPGITDSAAALDKLVRATKEAGGRYIYANPLFLKPCSANIFLPFLEKEFPHLVGDYRKRYADRAFISKAYAKRLSELMSALRKKHGIKRELEDRGTLSVNYRAEDVQLALFE
;
A
#
# COMPACT_ATOMS: atom_id res chain seq x y z
N MET A 1 -36.79 -57.02 -18.88
CA MET A 1 -35.41 -56.82 -18.36
C MET A 1 -35.32 -55.38 -17.86
N PRO A 2 -35.30 -55.09 -16.54
CA PRO A 2 -35.19 -53.74 -16.06
C PRO A 2 -33.72 -53.31 -16.07
N ALA A 3 -33.47 -52.09 -16.54
CA ALA A 3 -32.18 -51.44 -16.55
C ALA A 3 -31.73 -51.14 -15.12
N SER A 4 -30.52 -51.60 -14.80
CA SER A 4 -29.87 -51.33 -13.52
C SER A 4 -29.44 -49.87 -13.43
N LEU A 5 -29.96 -49.16 -12.44
CA LEU A 5 -29.48 -47.85 -12.04
C LEU A 5 -28.06 -47.99 -11.44
N VAL A 6 -27.09 -47.40 -12.12
CA VAL A 6 -25.74 -47.20 -11.56
C VAL A 6 -25.85 -46.13 -10.52
N GLN A 7 -25.75 -46.47 -9.24
CA GLN A 7 -25.54 -45.53 -8.15
C GLN A 7 -24.14 -44.93 -8.29
N ILE A 8 -24.06 -43.64 -8.65
CA ILE A 8 -22.83 -42.89 -8.52
C ILE A 8 -22.66 -42.60 -7.01
N GLN A 9 -21.72 -43.31 -6.38
CA GLN A 9 -21.20 -42.90 -5.08
C GLN A 9 -20.52 -41.55 -5.26
N LEU A 10 -21.10 -40.52 -4.65
CA LEU A 10 -20.42 -39.27 -4.44
C LEU A 10 -19.36 -39.52 -3.37
N ASP A 11 -18.10 -39.48 -3.75
CA ASP A 11 -16.99 -39.51 -2.81
C ASP A 11 -17.18 -38.43 -1.75
N GLU A 12 -17.03 -38.81 -0.49
CA GLU A 12 -17.02 -37.86 0.62
C GLU A 12 -15.93 -36.81 0.36
N PRO A 13 -16.17 -35.50 0.76
CA PRO A 13 -15.21 -34.48 0.50
C PRO A 13 -13.89 -34.80 1.20
N ASP A 14 -12.82 -34.77 0.39
CA ASP A 14 -11.43 -34.91 0.80
C ASP A 14 -11.15 -34.30 2.18
N SER A 15 -10.40 -35.04 2.99
CA SER A 15 -9.86 -34.53 4.25
C SER A 15 -9.25 -33.14 4.05
N PRO A 16 -9.54 -32.15 4.90
CA PRO A 16 -9.08 -30.79 4.69
C PRO A 16 -7.55 -30.76 4.54
N VAL A 17 -7.09 -30.25 3.41
CA VAL A 17 -5.65 -30.09 3.14
C VAL A 17 -5.00 -29.36 4.32
N PRO A 18 -3.96 -29.91 4.95
CA PRO A 18 -3.38 -29.30 6.15
C PRO A 18 -2.80 -27.92 5.83
N LEU A 19 -3.18 -26.91 6.62
CA LEU A 19 -2.67 -25.56 6.47
C LEU A 19 -1.15 -25.53 6.70
N VAL A 20 -0.42 -24.85 5.81
CA VAL A 20 1.04 -24.71 5.87
C VAL A 20 1.47 -23.24 5.87
N GLY A 21 2.71 -22.99 6.26
CA GLY A 21 3.30 -21.65 6.17
C GLY A 21 2.49 -20.59 6.93
N ILE A 22 2.19 -19.48 6.25
CA ILE A 22 1.48 -18.33 6.83
C ILE A 22 0.01 -18.64 7.11
N ALA A 23 -0.63 -19.53 6.37
CA ALA A 23 -2.01 -19.95 6.62
C ALA A 23 -2.14 -20.66 7.98
N LYS A 24 -1.17 -21.54 8.31
CA LYS A 24 -1.11 -22.19 9.64
C LYS A 24 -0.89 -21.18 10.76
N LEU A 25 -0.03 -20.18 10.55
CA LEU A 25 0.23 -19.14 11.56
C LEU A 25 -0.97 -18.21 11.77
N ALA A 26 -1.72 -17.92 10.71
CA ALA A 26 -2.94 -17.12 10.79
C ALA A 26 -4.06 -17.86 11.54
N ALA A 27 -4.24 -19.15 11.25
CA ALA A 27 -5.23 -19.99 11.96
C ALA A 27 -4.92 -20.19 13.44
N ALA A 28 -3.63 -20.17 13.82
CA ALA A 28 -3.19 -20.23 15.23
C ALA A 28 -3.20 -18.86 15.94
N GLY A 29 -3.61 -17.78 15.27
CA GLY A 29 -3.67 -16.44 15.82
C GLY A 29 -4.80 -16.33 16.87
N GLU A 30 -4.45 -15.79 18.04
CA GLU A 30 -5.43 -15.53 19.10
C GLU A 30 -6.22 -14.26 18.77
N SER A 31 -7.54 -14.29 19.03
CA SER A 31 -8.37 -13.09 18.92
C SER A 31 -7.98 -12.09 20.00
N LEU A 32 -7.61 -10.88 19.56
CA LEU A 32 -7.27 -9.78 20.47
C LEU A 32 -8.49 -8.91 20.80
N ARG A 33 -9.38 -8.72 19.84
CA ARG A 33 -10.59 -7.91 19.99
C ARG A 33 -11.48 -8.02 18.76
N GLN A 34 -12.79 -7.84 19.02
CA GLN A 34 -13.79 -7.48 18.00
C GLN A 34 -14.18 -6.01 18.18
N GLY A 35 -14.16 -5.23 17.11
CA GLY A 35 -14.72 -3.89 17.01
C GLY A 35 -15.85 -3.90 15.97
N HIS A 36 -16.52 -2.78 15.75
CA HIS A 36 -17.53 -2.67 14.70
C HIS A 36 -16.98 -3.16 13.35
N ASP A 37 -17.39 -4.34 12.89
CA ASP A 37 -16.97 -4.99 11.63
C ASP A 37 -15.47 -5.30 11.47
N VAL A 38 -14.63 -5.20 12.52
CA VAL A 38 -13.19 -5.51 12.46
C VAL A 38 -12.78 -6.40 13.62
N GLU A 39 -12.06 -7.45 13.30
CA GLU A 39 -11.48 -8.39 14.24
C GLU A 39 -9.96 -8.28 14.20
N TYR A 40 -9.32 -8.32 15.37
CA TYR A 40 -7.86 -8.28 15.48
C TYR A 40 -7.34 -9.59 16.05
N PHE A 41 -6.31 -10.12 15.40
CA PHE A 41 -5.68 -11.38 15.77
C PHE A 41 -4.18 -11.19 15.95
N THR A 42 -3.57 -11.98 16.85
CA THR A 42 -2.13 -12.07 16.92
C THR A 42 -1.56 -12.79 15.70
N LEU A 43 -0.36 -12.42 15.28
CA LEU A 43 0.39 -13.16 14.27
C LEU A 43 1.85 -13.32 14.70
N ARG A 44 2.23 -14.53 15.08
CA ARG A 44 3.63 -14.90 15.35
C ARG A 44 4.38 -15.08 14.02
N ALA A 45 4.77 -13.94 13.41
CA ALA A 45 5.50 -13.97 12.15
C ALA A 45 6.91 -14.56 12.35
N LYS A 46 7.37 -15.33 11.34
CA LYS A 46 8.76 -15.86 11.32
C LYS A 46 9.78 -14.81 10.88
N GLY A 47 9.35 -13.71 10.29
CA GLY A 47 10.16 -12.60 9.84
C GLY A 47 9.31 -11.35 9.58
N LEU A 48 9.96 -10.22 9.65
CA LEU A 48 9.36 -8.91 9.40
C LEU A 48 9.79 -8.34 8.05
N LEU A 49 11.08 -8.52 7.71
CA LEU A 49 11.67 -8.06 6.46
C LEU A 49 11.39 -9.06 5.34
N ASN A 50 10.75 -8.58 4.26
CA ASN A 50 10.50 -9.42 3.09
C ASN A 50 11.29 -8.87 1.92
N ARG A 51 12.09 -9.73 1.27
CA ARG A 51 12.80 -9.35 0.07
C ARG A 51 11.84 -9.34 -1.12
N CYS A 52 11.88 -8.25 -1.88
CA CYS A 52 11.14 -8.17 -3.12
C CYS A 52 11.88 -8.95 -4.21
N VAL A 53 11.30 -10.08 -4.60
CA VAL A 53 11.78 -10.87 -5.74
C VAL A 53 10.87 -10.52 -6.91
N SER A 54 11.30 -9.58 -7.76
CA SER A 54 10.58 -9.21 -8.97
C SER A 54 11.52 -9.28 -10.16
N ARG A 55 11.02 -9.72 -11.32
CA ARG A 55 11.75 -9.63 -12.60
C ARG A 55 11.89 -8.19 -13.08
N ARG A 56 11.18 -7.28 -12.45
CA ARG A 56 11.17 -5.85 -12.75
C ARG A 56 11.86 -5.08 -11.64
N GLN A 57 12.47 -3.97 -12.00
CA GLN A 57 13.20 -3.13 -11.07
C GLN A 57 12.24 -2.40 -10.11
N MET A 58 12.31 -2.77 -8.81
CA MET A 58 11.53 -2.14 -7.74
C MET A 58 12.25 -0.93 -7.18
N PRO A 59 11.52 0.12 -6.71
CA PRO A 59 12.15 1.24 -5.99
C PRO A 59 12.66 0.83 -4.59
N PHE A 60 12.48 -0.41 -4.21
CA PHE A 60 12.93 -0.96 -2.93
C PHE A 60 13.31 -2.43 -3.07
N THR A 61 14.28 -2.85 -2.29
CA THR A 61 14.74 -4.24 -2.22
C THR A 61 13.99 -5.00 -1.12
N TRP A 62 13.63 -4.29 -0.04
CA TRP A 62 13.01 -4.88 1.13
C TRP A 62 11.70 -4.20 1.49
N THR A 63 10.79 -4.95 2.10
CA THR A 63 9.55 -4.40 2.65
C THR A 63 9.32 -4.80 4.09
N ILE A 64 8.77 -3.85 4.85
CA ILE A 64 8.27 -4.05 6.21
C ILE A 64 6.77 -3.76 6.21
N ASN A 65 5.98 -4.73 6.68
CA ASN A 65 4.55 -4.56 6.87
C ASN A 65 4.20 -4.96 8.32
N PRO A 66 3.87 -3.99 9.19
CA PRO A 66 3.61 -4.24 10.62
C PRO A 66 2.42 -5.15 10.87
N TYR A 67 1.46 -5.09 9.96
CA TYR A 67 0.19 -5.82 10.01
C TYR A 67 -0.01 -6.67 8.75
N ARG A 68 -1.03 -7.54 8.77
CA ARG A 68 -1.70 -8.05 7.57
C ARG A 68 -3.16 -7.64 7.63
N GLY A 69 -3.69 -7.25 6.47
CA GLY A 69 -4.96 -6.55 6.39
C GLY A 69 -4.83 -5.04 6.59
N CYS A 70 -5.87 -4.32 6.23
CA CYS A 70 -5.91 -2.86 6.36
C CYS A 70 -7.34 -2.35 6.48
N GLU A 71 -7.64 -1.70 7.59
CA GLU A 71 -8.97 -1.19 7.92
C GLU A 71 -9.47 -0.06 7.01
N PHE A 72 -8.60 0.60 6.24
CA PHE A 72 -9.01 1.72 5.37
C PHE A 72 -9.99 1.33 4.27
N ALA A 73 -10.11 0.04 3.96
CA ALA A 73 -11.12 -0.52 3.07
C ALA A 73 -11.15 0.11 1.67
N CYS A 74 -10.00 0.52 1.17
CA CYS A 74 -9.89 1.12 -0.17
C CYS A 74 -10.42 0.15 -1.23
N LYS A 75 -11.33 0.63 -2.09
CA LYS A 75 -12.02 -0.21 -3.08
C LYS A 75 -11.08 -0.76 -4.15
N TYR A 76 -10.00 -0.06 -4.42
CA TYR A 76 -8.98 -0.41 -5.41
C TYR A 76 -7.74 -1.12 -4.84
N CYS A 77 -7.74 -1.49 -3.53
CA CYS A 77 -6.53 -1.97 -2.86
C CYS A 77 -6.02 -3.28 -3.46
N TYR A 78 -4.81 -3.24 -4.02
CA TYR A 78 -4.17 -4.42 -4.60
C TYR A 78 -3.70 -5.42 -3.53
N ALA A 79 -3.43 -4.95 -2.31
CA ALA A 79 -2.84 -5.76 -1.26
C ALA A 79 -3.78 -6.85 -0.70
N ARG A 80 -5.03 -6.90 -1.17
CA ARG A 80 -6.00 -7.96 -0.84
C ARG A 80 -5.46 -9.36 -1.11
N TYR A 81 -4.58 -9.53 -2.11
CA TYR A 81 -3.93 -10.82 -2.39
C TYR A 81 -3.15 -11.39 -1.19
N THR A 82 -2.76 -10.57 -0.24
CA THR A 82 -2.01 -11.04 0.93
C THR A 82 -2.82 -11.94 1.85
N HIS A 83 -4.16 -11.83 1.82
CA HIS A 83 -5.07 -12.71 2.55
C HIS A 83 -5.28 -14.05 1.83
N GLU A 84 -5.14 -14.10 0.50
CA GLU A 84 -5.17 -15.36 -0.25
C GLU A 84 -4.06 -16.31 0.21
N PHE A 85 -2.88 -15.81 0.60
CA PHE A 85 -1.81 -16.63 1.20
C PHE A 85 -2.16 -17.19 2.58
N MET A 86 -3.22 -16.70 3.21
CA MET A 86 -3.75 -17.20 4.47
C MET A 86 -5.01 -18.06 4.25
N GLU A 87 -5.25 -18.51 3.01
CA GLU A 87 -6.43 -19.27 2.59
C GLU A 87 -7.76 -18.50 2.79
N MET A 88 -7.71 -17.18 2.85
CA MET A 88 -8.87 -16.31 2.94
C MET A 88 -9.22 -15.79 1.55
N ARG A 89 -10.28 -16.33 0.98
CA ARG A 89 -10.69 -16.04 -0.41
C ARG A 89 -11.68 -14.89 -0.53
N ASP A 90 -12.33 -14.50 0.56
CA ASP A 90 -13.20 -13.31 0.57
C ASP A 90 -12.33 -12.04 0.63
N GLY A 91 -12.38 -11.22 -0.43
CA GLY A 91 -11.65 -9.97 -0.49
C GLY A 91 -12.02 -8.98 0.61
N ILE A 92 -13.18 -9.15 1.29
CA ILE A 92 -13.62 -8.33 2.42
C ILE A 92 -12.84 -8.70 3.69
N ASP A 93 -12.36 -9.92 3.83
CA ASP A 93 -11.54 -10.33 4.99
C ASP A 93 -10.30 -9.45 5.15
N PHE A 94 -9.73 -8.94 4.07
CA PHE A 94 -8.58 -8.03 4.10
C PHE A 94 -8.84 -6.76 4.91
N GLU A 95 -10.07 -6.27 4.94
CA GLU A 95 -10.43 -5.05 5.66
C GLU A 95 -11.12 -5.30 7.00
N ARG A 96 -11.47 -6.56 7.31
CA ARG A 96 -12.16 -6.97 8.53
C ARG A 96 -11.30 -7.77 9.48
N LYS A 97 -10.36 -8.57 8.98
CA LYS A 97 -9.47 -9.42 9.78
C LYS A 97 -8.05 -8.87 9.75
N ILE A 98 -7.68 -8.19 10.83
CA ILE A 98 -6.38 -7.54 10.94
C ILE A 98 -5.46 -8.37 11.83
N TYR A 99 -4.33 -8.79 11.27
CA TYR A 99 -3.34 -9.57 11.99
C TYR A 99 -2.19 -8.69 12.45
N VAL A 100 -2.02 -8.64 13.77
CA VAL A 100 -1.02 -7.83 14.49
C VAL A 100 0.24 -8.65 14.67
N LYS A 101 1.31 -8.31 14.00
CA LYS A 101 2.58 -9.04 14.09
C LYS A 101 3.22 -8.84 15.46
N GLN A 102 3.66 -9.96 16.06
CA GLN A 102 4.31 -9.98 17.35
C GLN A 102 5.84 -9.91 17.22
N GLN A 103 6.52 -9.42 18.27
CA GLN A 103 7.99 -9.38 18.38
C GLN A 103 8.68 -8.64 17.23
N THR A 104 8.05 -7.63 16.65
CA THR A 104 8.52 -6.98 15.43
C THR A 104 9.87 -6.29 15.59
N ALA A 105 10.14 -5.61 16.71
CA ALA A 105 11.43 -4.98 16.98
C ALA A 105 12.57 -6.00 17.05
N TRP A 106 12.35 -7.11 17.77
CA TRP A 106 13.35 -8.18 17.84
C TRP A 106 13.63 -8.83 16.48
N LEU A 107 12.58 -9.15 15.73
CA LEU A 107 12.72 -9.70 14.38
C LEU A 107 13.49 -8.74 13.47
N LEU A 108 13.15 -7.45 13.52
CA LEU A 108 13.81 -6.42 12.71
C LEU A 108 15.31 -6.35 13.02
N ARG A 109 15.69 -6.30 14.29
CA ARG A 109 17.09 -6.29 14.74
C ARG A 109 17.90 -7.47 14.18
N GLN A 110 17.30 -8.66 14.16
CA GLN A 110 17.99 -9.84 13.60
C GLN A 110 18.10 -9.79 12.08
N GLU A 111 17.08 -9.24 11.41
CA GLU A 111 16.99 -9.28 9.95
C GLU A 111 17.68 -8.11 9.25
N LEU A 112 17.82 -6.95 9.89
CA LEU A 112 18.56 -5.81 9.32
C LEU A 112 20.03 -6.14 9.01
N LYS A 113 20.61 -7.14 9.68
CA LYS A 113 21.93 -7.67 9.37
C LYS A 113 22.05 -8.22 7.93
N LYS A 114 20.93 -8.53 7.28
CA LYS A 114 20.88 -9.04 5.89
C LYS A 114 20.81 -7.92 4.86
N VAL A 115 20.48 -6.71 5.28
CA VAL A 115 20.33 -5.55 4.40
C VAL A 115 21.70 -4.99 4.07
N LYS A 116 22.01 -4.90 2.78
CA LYS A 116 23.26 -4.30 2.32
C LYS A 116 23.12 -2.79 2.24
N HIS A 117 24.25 -2.11 2.37
CA HIS A 117 24.29 -0.66 2.19
C HIS A 117 23.68 -0.24 0.84
N GLY A 118 22.78 0.74 0.87
CA GLY A 118 22.09 1.24 -0.34
C GLY A 118 20.91 0.39 -0.81
N GLU A 119 20.55 -0.71 -0.11
CA GLU A 119 19.31 -1.44 -0.42
C GLU A 119 18.11 -0.75 0.25
N PRO A 120 17.17 -0.16 -0.54
CA PRO A 120 16.04 0.57 0.03
C PRO A 120 15.03 -0.36 0.70
N ILE A 121 14.47 0.10 1.82
CA ILE A 121 13.43 -0.59 2.60
C ILE A 121 12.14 0.23 2.54
N ALA A 122 11.04 -0.35 2.06
CA ALA A 122 9.74 0.29 2.06
C ALA A 122 8.86 -0.23 3.21
N ILE A 123 8.26 0.68 3.97
CA ILE A 123 7.35 0.39 5.08
C ILE A 123 5.92 0.71 4.65
N GLY A 124 5.01 -0.28 4.75
CA GLY A 124 3.59 -0.07 4.43
C GLY A 124 3.22 -0.33 2.97
N THR A 125 3.87 -1.29 2.31
CA THR A 125 3.56 -1.63 0.91
C THR A 125 2.33 -2.54 0.74
N ALA A 126 2.03 -3.40 1.72
CA ALA A 126 0.92 -4.35 1.66
C ALA A 126 -0.09 -4.18 2.81
N THR A 127 0.06 -3.16 3.60
CA THR A 127 -0.85 -2.68 4.64
C THR A 127 -0.57 -1.19 4.85
N ASP A 128 -1.47 -0.48 5.52
CA ASP A 128 -1.09 0.87 5.99
C ASP A 128 -0.46 0.76 7.39
N PRO A 129 0.78 1.25 7.58
CA PRO A 129 1.47 1.14 8.86
C PRO A 129 0.84 2.00 9.95
N TYR A 130 0.03 2.99 9.58
CA TYR A 130 -0.69 3.88 10.49
C TYR A 130 -2.22 3.73 10.38
N GLN A 131 -2.71 2.54 10.00
CA GLN A 131 -4.13 2.22 10.05
C GLN A 131 -4.69 2.34 11.48
N PRO A 132 -6.02 2.35 11.71
CA PRO A 132 -6.59 2.52 13.06
C PRO A 132 -6.03 1.59 14.13
N ALA A 133 -5.67 0.34 13.79
CA ALA A 133 -5.01 -0.62 14.68
C ALA A 133 -3.75 -0.02 15.35
N GLU A 134 -3.00 0.81 14.64
CA GLU A 134 -1.75 1.41 15.13
C GLU A 134 -1.95 2.35 16.32
N ARG A 135 -3.14 2.95 16.48
CA ARG A 135 -3.47 3.76 17.66
C ARG A 135 -3.43 2.96 18.97
N ARG A 136 -3.65 1.64 18.86
CA ARG A 136 -3.75 0.75 20.00
C ARG A 136 -2.54 -0.15 20.17
N PHE A 137 -2.09 -0.75 19.06
CA PHE A 137 -1.07 -1.79 19.14
C PHE A 137 0.36 -1.27 18.97
N GLU A 138 0.54 -0.05 18.46
CA GLU A 138 1.80 0.69 18.35
C GLU A 138 2.96 -0.11 17.73
N ILE A 139 2.62 -1.02 16.80
CA ILE A 139 3.62 -1.90 16.16
C ILE A 139 4.58 -1.10 15.28
N THR A 140 4.06 -0.11 14.54
CA THR A 140 4.89 0.79 13.72
C THR A 140 5.79 1.64 14.59
N ARG A 141 5.25 2.17 15.70
CA ARG A 141 6.04 2.92 16.67
C ARG A 141 7.19 2.09 17.24
N GLY A 142 6.93 0.84 17.61
CA GLY A 142 7.98 -0.09 18.08
C GLY A 142 9.02 -0.42 17.01
N ILE A 143 8.63 -0.48 15.72
CA ILE A 143 9.56 -0.62 14.59
C ILE A 143 10.42 0.63 14.45
N LEU A 144 9.85 1.82 14.56
CA LEU A 144 10.61 3.08 14.49
C LEU A 144 11.60 3.19 15.65
N GLN A 145 11.22 2.82 16.86
CA GLN A 145 12.12 2.77 18.02
C GLN A 145 13.33 1.85 17.77
N GLU A 146 13.12 0.70 17.13
CA GLU A 146 14.23 -0.16 16.74
C GLU A 146 15.10 0.49 15.65
N LEU A 147 14.48 1.18 14.68
CA LEU A 147 15.20 1.84 13.58
C LEU A 147 16.07 3.03 14.05
N THR A 148 15.78 3.67 15.20
CA THR A 148 16.65 4.73 15.76
C THR A 148 18.02 4.18 16.17
N LEU A 149 18.13 2.88 16.44
CA LEU A 149 19.36 2.21 16.82
C LEU A 149 20.24 1.82 15.61
N HIS A 150 19.78 2.07 14.39
CA HIS A 150 20.45 1.67 13.15
C HIS A 150 20.81 2.89 12.29
N HIS A 151 21.90 2.77 11.51
CA HIS A 151 22.48 3.86 10.74
C HIS A 151 22.69 3.47 9.27
N GLY A 152 22.61 4.44 8.37
CA GLY A 152 22.92 4.27 6.96
C GLY A 152 21.87 3.49 6.16
N LEU A 153 20.63 3.37 6.67
CA LEU A 153 19.51 2.76 5.97
C LEU A 153 18.87 3.75 4.99
N ASP A 154 18.31 3.24 3.91
CA ASP A 154 17.42 3.98 2.99
C ASP A 154 15.98 3.52 3.22
N LEU A 155 15.16 4.39 3.82
CA LEU A 155 13.83 4.07 4.34
C LEU A 155 12.75 4.88 3.63
N GLY A 156 11.68 4.21 3.20
CA GLY A 156 10.49 4.86 2.66
C GLY A 156 9.23 4.41 3.40
N ILE A 157 8.49 5.34 3.99
CA ILE A 157 7.18 5.06 4.61
C ILE A 157 6.08 5.47 3.65
N VAL A 158 5.06 4.61 3.48
CA VAL A 158 3.86 4.91 2.67
C VAL A 158 2.63 4.80 3.54
N THR A 159 1.85 5.87 3.64
CA THR A 159 0.62 5.88 4.44
C THR A 159 -0.45 6.82 3.88
N LYS A 160 -1.71 6.53 4.20
CA LYS A 160 -2.86 7.44 4.03
C LYS A 160 -3.25 8.13 5.34
N SER A 161 -2.57 7.80 6.43
CA SER A 161 -2.96 8.23 7.76
C SER A 161 -2.29 9.54 8.16
N ASP A 162 -3.07 10.41 8.77
CA ASP A 162 -2.58 11.57 9.50
C ASP A 162 -1.94 11.20 10.86
N LEU A 163 -2.14 9.97 11.34
CA LEU A 163 -1.55 9.44 12.56
C LEU A 163 -0.01 9.43 12.54
N VAL A 164 0.60 9.43 11.36
CA VAL A 164 2.07 9.49 11.20
C VAL A 164 2.70 10.65 11.95
N VAL A 165 1.98 11.74 12.16
CA VAL A 165 2.47 12.91 12.91
C VAL A 165 2.61 12.66 14.42
N ARG A 166 2.02 11.59 14.97
CA ARG A 166 2.23 11.14 16.34
C ARG A 166 3.70 10.85 16.61
N ASP A 167 4.37 10.28 15.63
CA ASP A 167 5.72 9.73 15.74
C ASP A 167 6.80 10.65 15.13
N ILE A 168 6.52 11.97 15.04
CA ILE A 168 7.49 12.95 14.50
C ILE A 168 8.81 12.91 15.29
N ASP A 169 8.77 12.73 16.61
CA ASP A 169 9.93 12.55 17.47
C ASP A 169 10.87 11.43 16.96
N LEU A 170 10.31 10.23 16.82
CA LEU A 170 11.07 9.06 16.33
C LEU A 170 11.48 9.20 14.87
N LEU A 171 10.61 9.78 14.03
CA LEU A 171 10.92 10.01 12.62
C LEU A 171 12.11 10.98 12.43
N GLN A 172 12.22 12.00 13.28
CA GLN A 172 13.36 12.93 13.28
C GLN A 172 14.65 12.21 13.72
N GLU A 173 14.57 11.40 14.77
CA GLU A 173 15.70 10.61 15.25
C GLU A 173 16.18 9.60 14.19
N VAL A 174 15.26 8.85 13.57
CA VAL A 174 15.59 7.94 12.46
C VAL A 174 16.21 8.70 11.29
N ALA A 175 15.66 9.86 10.91
CA ALA A 175 16.16 10.67 9.80
C ALA A 175 17.53 11.29 10.09
N GLY A 176 17.91 11.45 11.36
CA GLY A 176 19.23 11.95 11.77
C GLY A 176 20.39 11.03 11.38
N HIS A 177 20.13 9.75 11.22
CA HIS A 177 21.14 8.72 10.93
C HIS A 177 20.88 7.93 9.66
N ASN A 178 19.73 8.13 9.00
CA ASN A 178 19.26 7.36 7.85
C ASN A 178 18.65 8.28 6.79
N SER A 179 18.64 7.84 5.54
CA SER A 179 17.77 8.45 4.53
C SER A 179 16.33 8.05 4.81
N LEU A 180 15.44 9.02 5.06
CA LEU A 180 14.03 8.75 5.33
C LEU A 180 13.12 9.58 4.44
N TYR A 181 12.21 8.90 3.73
CA TYR A 181 11.19 9.50 2.88
C TYR A 181 9.80 9.14 3.39
N ILE A 182 8.95 10.14 3.62
CA ILE A 182 7.58 9.92 4.10
C ILE A 182 6.60 10.26 2.98
N ASN A 183 5.87 9.25 2.52
CA ASN A 183 4.99 9.34 1.39
C ASN A 183 3.52 9.31 1.84
N LEU A 184 2.85 10.46 1.80
CA LEU A 184 1.41 10.52 2.04
C LEU A 184 0.65 10.23 0.75
N THR A 185 -0.18 9.19 0.78
CA THR A 185 -1.01 8.85 -0.38
C THR A 185 -2.25 9.75 -0.42
N ILE A 186 -2.41 10.52 -1.51
CA ILE A 186 -3.60 11.34 -1.76
C ILE A 186 -4.03 11.11 -3.21
N THR A 187 -5.15 10.39 -3.41
CA THR A 187 -5.68 10.04 -4.73
C THR A 187 -6.55 11.14 -5.33
N THR A 188 -7.17 11.95 -4.50
CA THR A 188 -8.04 13.07 -4.89
C THR A 188 -8.17 14.06 -3.73
N LEU A 189 -8.41 15.33 -4.05
CA LEU A 189 -8.77 16.36 -3.07
C LEU A 189 -10.29 16.46 -2.85
N ASN A 190 -11.09 15.82 -3.68
CA ASN A 190 -12.54 15.79 -3.51
C ASN A 190 -12.88 14.85 -2.33
N THR A 191 -13.34 15.43 -1.22
CA THR A 191 -13.62 14.72 0.04
C THR A 191 -14.76 13.70 -0.09
N LYS A 192 -15.78 13.98 -0.91
CA LYS A 192 -16.88 13.03 -1.18
C LYS A 192 -16.35 11.83 -1.96
N LEU A 193 -15.62 12.09 -3.04
CA LEU A 193 -15.00 11.03 -3.85
C LEU A 193 -13.98 10.22 -3.03
N ALA A 194 -13.17 10.88 -2.22
CA ALA A 194 -12.22 10.19 -1.32
C ALA A 194 -12.96 9.25 -0.35
N ARG A 195 -14.07 9.66 0.23
CA ARG A 195 -14.89 8.83 1.13
C ARG A 195 -15.50 7.63 0.40
N THR A 196 -15.92 7.80 -0.84
CA THR A 196 -16.46 6.73 -1.69
C THR A 196 -15.36 5.68 -2.03
N LEU A 197 -14.15 6.14 -2.38
CA LEU A 197 -13.03 5.27 -2.78
C LEU A 197 -12.28 4.64 -1.59
N GLU A 198 -12.17 5.36 -0.48
CA GLU A 198 -11.36 5.07 0.71
C GLU A 198 -12.20 5.28 1.99
N PRO A 199 -13.21 4.42 2.24
CA PRO A 199 -14.31 4.71 3.19
C PRO A 199 -13.86 5.03 4.62
N ARG A 200 -12.76 4.41 5.08
CA ARG A 200 -12.28 4.52 6.47
C ARG A 200 -10.94 5.26 6.59
N ALA A 201 -10.38 5.72 5.46
CA ALA A 201 -9.14 6.50 5.51
C ALA A 201 -9.41 7.97 5.90
N PRO A 202 -8.45 8.66 6.52
CA PRO A 202 -8.57 10.08 6.82
C PRO A 202 -8.84 10.92 5.56
N ARG A 203 -9.56 12.04 5.72
CA ARG A 203 -9.86 12.93 4.61
C ARG A 203 -8.58 13.52 3.98
N PRO A 204 -8.61 13.89 2.69
CA PRO A 204 -7.43 14.45 2.00
C PRO A 204 -6.85 15.72 2.65
N ASP A 205 -7.70 16.57 3.22
CA ASP A 205 -7.29 17.78 3.91
C ASP A 205 -6.47 17.47 5.19
N LEU A 206 -6.84 16.44 5.95
CA LEU A 206 -6.08 16.00 7.11
C LEU A 206 -4.70 15.44 6.70
N ARG A 207 -4.65 14.73 5.55
CA ARG A 207 -3.38 14.23 5.00
C ARG A 207 -2.47 15.38 4.55
N LEU A 208 -3.01 16.46 3.95
CA LEU A 208 -2.24 17.66 3.62
C LEU A 208 -1.76 18.39 4.87
N GLN A 209 -2.58 18.49 5.93
CA GLN A 209 -2.16 19.04 7.21
C GLN A 209 -1.03 18.20 7.83
N ALA A 210 -1.12 16.88 7.76
CA ALA A 210 -0.05 15.99 8.21
C ALA A 210 1.24 16.22 7.41
N LEU A 211 1.15 16.37 6.08
CA LEU A 211 2.29 16.72 5.23
C LEU A 211 2.95 18.02 5.70
N THR A 212 2.16 19.07 5.94
CA THR A 212 2.67 20.34 6.43
C THR A 212 3.40 20.20 7.77
N ARG A 213 2.86 19.40 8.70
CA ARG A 213 3.48 19.17 10.01
C ARG A 213 4.82 18.42 9.88
N LEU A 214 4.87 17.38 9.05
CA LEU A 214 6.09 16.60 8.78
C LEU A 214 7.19 17.50 8.18
N VAL A 215 6.84 18.28 7.17
CA VAL A 215 7.81 19.19 6.52
C VAL A 215 8.31 20.28 7.46
N ARG A 216 7.42 20.87 8.28
CA ARG A 216 7.82 21.85 9.32
C ARG A 216 8.73 21.25 10.38
N ALA A 217 8.60 19.97 10.65
CA ALA A 217 9.51 19.20 11.50
C ALA A 217 10.86 18.86 10.83
N GLY A 218 11.12 19.36 9.62
CA GLY A 218 12.37 19.11 8.88
C GLY A 218 12.42 17.79 8.12
N LEU A 219 11.36 17.01 8.16
CA LEU A 219 11.31 15.69 7.53
C LEU A 219 11.14 15.78 6.01
N ASN A 220 11.70 14.80 5.28
CA ASN A 220 11.55 14.69 3.85
C ASN A 220 10.22 14.00 3.51
N ALA A 221 9.18 14.79 3.28
CA ALA A 221 7.83 14.30 3.03
C ALA A 221 7.26 14.83 1.71
N GLY A 222 6.46 13.98 1.05
CA GLY A 222 5.80 14.29 -0.21
C GLY A 222 4.52 13.49 -0.42
N VAL A 223 3.95 13.60 -1.62
CA VAL A 223 2.68 12.96 -1.98
C VAL A 223 2.87 11.87 -3.03
N ILE A 224 2.22 10.75 -2.81
CA ILE A 224 1.97 9.73 -3.82
C ILE A 224 0.51 9.79 -4.25
N CYS A 225 0.25 10.18 -5.51
CA CYS A 225 -1.06 10.06 -6.12
C CYS A 225 -1.18 8.65 -6.76
N ALA A 226 -1.42 7.65 -5.92
CA ALA A 226 -1.52 6.25 -6.34
C ALA A 226 -2.65 5.52 -5.61
N PRO A 227 -3.57 4.92 -6.37
CA PRO A 227 -3.64 4.95 -7.83
C PRO A 227 -4.33 6.19 -8.38
N VAL A 228 -3.93 6.58 -9.60
CA VAL A 228 -4.76 7.41 -10.45
C VAL A 228 -5.77 6.51 -11.17
N LEU A 229 -7.05 6.80 -11.00
CA LEU A 229 -8.16 5.99 -11.53
C LEU A 229 -8.64 6.59 -12.86
N PRO A 230 -8.52 5.87 -13.99
CA PRO A 230 -8.93 6.37 -15.30
C PRO A 230 -10.40 6.80 -15.34
N GLY A 231 -10.68 8.03 -15.79
CA GLY A 231 -12.03 8.59 -15.86
C GLY A 231 -12.63 9.03 -14.51
N ILE A 232 -11.93 8.80 -13.38
CA ILE A 232 -12.42 9.15 -12.04
C ILE A 232 -11.54 10.21 -11.38
N THR A 233 -10.21 10.00 -11.34
CA THR A 233 -9.27 10.92 -10.66
C THR A 233 -8.18 11.48 -11.57
N ASP A 234 -8.22 11.18 -12.86
CA ASP A 234 -7.17 11.45 -13.84
C ASP A 234 -7.35 12.74 -14.66
N SER A 235 -8.35 13.57 -14.34
CA SER A 235 -8.52 14.83 -15.06
C SER A 235 -7.34 15.77 -14.79
N ALA A 236 -6.86 16.44 -15.83
CA ALA A 236 -5.74 17.38 -15.74
C ALA A 236 -5.99 18.47 -14.67
N ALA A 237 -7.23 18.97 -14.56
CA ALA A 237 -7.62 19.97 -13.56
C ALA A 237 -7.55 19.42 -12.12
N ALA A 238 -7.93 18.16 -11.89
CA ALA A 238 -7.86 17.54 -10.57
C ALA A 238 -6.39 17.30 -10.16
N LEU A 239 -5.58 16.80 -11.07
CA LEU A 239 -4.14 16.59 -10.85
C LEU A 239 -3.38 17.91 -10.65
N ASP A 240 -3.71 18.95 -11.42
CA ASP A 240 -3.15 20.30 -11.25
C ASP A 240 -3.43 20.86 -9.84
N LYS A 241 -4.68 20.76 -9.38
CA LYS A 241 -5.07 21.14 -8.01
C LYS A 241 -4.28 20.37 -6.96
N LEU A 242 -4.09 19.06 -7.14
CA LEU A 242 -3.36 18.23 -6.20
C LEU A 242 -1.87 18.60 -6.15
N VAL A 243 -1.23 18.81 -7.29
CA VAL A 243 0.18 19.24 -7.37
C VAL A 243 0.36 20.59 -6.67
N ARG A 244 -0.52 21.55 -6.96
CA ARG A 244 -0.52 22.86 -6.31
C ARG A 244 -0.69 22.75 -4.79
N ALA A 245 -1.71 22.02 -4.33
CA ALA A 245 -1.96 21.83 -2.90
C ALA A 245 -0.78 21.14 -2.18
N THR A 246 -0.12 20.18 -2.85
CA THR A 246 1.10 19.55 -2.32
C THR A 246 2.21 20.58 -2.15
N LYS A 247 2.42 21.47 -3.12
CA LYS A 247 3.41 22.55 -3.03
C LYS A 247 3.09 23.53 -1.91
N GLU A 248 1.84 23.96 -1.81
CA GLU A 248 1.34 24.88 -0.77
C GLU A 248 1.49 24.28 0.64
N ALA A 249 1.30 22.96 0.78
CA ALA A 249 1.55 22.23 2.03
C ALA A 249 3.05 22.06 2.36
N GLY A 250 3.95 22.54 1.50
CA GLY A 250 5.39 22.41 1.64
C GLY A 250 5.97 21.07 1.21
N GLY A 251 5.16 20.21 0.58
CA GLY A 251 5.62 18.90 0.10
C GLY A 251 6.81 19.01 -0.85
N ARG A 252 7.82 18.20 -0.62
CA ARG A 252 9.09 18.28 -1.36
C ARG A 252 9.01 17.68 -2.75
N TYR A 253 8.12 16.71 -2.93
CA TYR A 253 7.91 15.98 -4.19
C TYR A 253 6.47 15.49 -4.33
N ILE A 254 6.10 15.15 -5.57
CA ILE A 254 4.88 14.43 -5.90
C ILE A 254 5.10 13.54 -7.11
N TYR A 255 4.59 12.32 -7.05
CA TYR A 255 4.48 11.45 -8.21
C TYR A 255 3.14 10.72 -8.26
N ALA A 256 2.81 10.16 -9.42
CA ALA A 256 1.53 9.50 -9.65
C ALA A 256 1.74 8.18 -10.38
N ASN A 257 0.99 7.17 -9.96
CA ASN A 257 0.94 5.87 -10.62
C ASN A 257 -0.51 5.53 -10.97
N PRO A 258 -0.76 5.03 -12.18
CA PRO A 258 -2.09 4.58 -12.56
C PRO A 258 -2.51 3.32 -11.80
N LEU A 259 -3.81 3.02 -11.85
CA LEU A 259 -4.38 1.84 -11.19
C LEU A 259 -3.72 0.55 -11.68
N PHE A 260 -3.35 -0.28 -10.73
CA PHE A 260 -3.01 -1.67 -10.87
C PHE A 260 -4.13 -2.55 -10.32
N LEU A 261 -4.74 -3.38 -11.16
CA LEU A 261 -5.95 -4.13 -10.83
C LEU A 261 -5.71 -5.63 -10.95
N LYS A 262 -5.31 -6.27 -9.85
CA LYS A 262 -5.22 -7.73 -9.74
C LYS A 262 -6.60 -8.38 -9.68
N PRO A 263 -6.76 -9.66 -10.01
CA PRO A 263 -8.03 -10.37 -9.92
C PRO A 263 -8.72 -10.22 -8.55
N CYS A 264 -8.00 -10.43 -7.46
CA CYS A 264 -8.53 -10.26 -6.10
C CYS A 264 -9.09 -8.85 -5.83
N SER A 265 -8.44 -7.83 -6.40
CA SER A 265 -8.90 -6.44 -6.28
C SER A 265 -10.03 -6.15 -7.24
N ALA A 266 -10.02 -6.75 -8.42
CA ALA A 266 -11.09 -6.61 -9.42
C ALA A 266 -12.44 -7.11 -8.89
N ASN A 267 -12.43 -8.21 -8.11
CA ASN A 267 -13.63 -8.78 -7.47
C ASN A 267 -14.33 -7.81 -6.50
N ILE A 268 -13.60 -6.83 -5.96
CA ILE A 268 -14.16 -5.76 -5.11
C ILE A 268 -14.42 -4.49 -5.93
N PHE A 269 -13.47 -4.14 -6.81
CA PHE A 269 -13.51 -2.87 -7.51
C PHE A 269 -14.55 -2.84 -8.63
N LEU A 270 -14.75 -3.93 -9.39
CA LEU A 270 -15.72 -3.93 -10.48
C LEU A 270 -17.18 -3.83 -10.00
N PRO A 271 -17.66 -4.59 -8.98
CA PRO A 271 -18.97 -4.37 -8.40
C PRO A 271 -19.15 -2.96 -7.80
N PHE A 272 -18.10 -2.43 -7.17
CA PHE A 272 -18.11 -1.05 -6.71
C PHE A 272 -18.24 -0.06 -7.88
N LEU A 273 -17.54 -0.28 -8.97
CA LEU A 273 -17.61 0.55 -10.17
C LEU A 273 -19.00 0.50 -10.82
N GLU A 274 -19.61 -0.69 -10.87
CA GLU A 274 -20.98 -0.88 -11.39
C GLU A 274 -22.01 -0.05 -10.61
N LYS A 275 -21.83 0.06 -9.31
CA LYS A 275 -22.71 0.82 -8.43
C LYS A 275 -22.51 2.34 -8.54
N GLU A 276 -21.25 2.79 -8.44
CA GLU A 276 -20.91 4.21 -8.27
C GLU A 276 -20.61 4.92 -9.61
N PHE A 277 -20.12 4.17 -10.63
CA PHE A 277 -19.66 4.69 -11.92
C PHE A 277 -20.07 3.76 -13.08
N PRO A 278 -21.38 3.45 -13.27
CA PRO A 278 -21.84 2.44 -14.23
C PRO A 278 -21.39 2.71 -15.66
N HIS A 279 -21.24 3.98 -16.05
CA HIS A 279 -20.78 4.40 -17.38
C HIS A 279 -19.31 4.05 -17.68
N LEU A 280 -18.50 3.76 -16.68
CA LEU A 280 -17.07 3.40 -16.85
C LEU A 280 -16.81 1.89 -16.87
N VAL A 281 -17.79 1.06 -16.53
CA VAL A 281 -17.62 -0.40 -16.38
C VAL A 281 -17.06 -1.04 -17.65
N GLY A 282 -17.65 -0.71 -18.81
CA GLY A 282 -17.21 -1.24 -20.10
C GLY A 282 -15.74 -0.91 -20.41
N ASP A 283 -15.36 0.34 -20.13
CA ASP A 283 -13.99 0.82 -20.32
C ASP A 283 -13.00 0.09 -19.40
N TYR A 284 -13.33 -0.08 -18.12
CA TYR A 284 -12.46 -0.78 -17.18
C TYR A 284 -12.30 -2.26 -17.54
N ARG A 285 -13.40 -2.95 -17.85
CA ARG A 285 -13.35 -4.35 -18.31
C ARG A 285 -12.44 -4.50 -19.53
N LYS A 286 -12.55 -3.60 -20.52
CA LYS A 286 -11.69 -3.60 -21.72
C LYS A 286 -10.22 -3.29 -21.39
N ARG A 287 -9.95 -2.33 -20.51
CA ARG A 287 -8.57 -1.91 -20.17
C ARG A 287 -7.81 -2.96 -19.37
N TYR A 288 -8.51 -3.76 -18.56
CA TYR A 288 -7.94 -4.75 -17.63
C TYR A 288 -8.34 -6.19 -17.96
N ALA A 289 -8.82 -6.49 -19.19
CA ALA A 289 -9.31 -7.80 -19.60
C ALA A 289 -8.27 -8.92 -19.39
N ASP A 290 -7.05 -8.71 -19.91
CA ASP A 290 -6.01 -9.74 -19.98
C ASP A 290 -4.78 -9.39 -19.12
N ARG A 291 -4.83 -8.31 -18.36
CA ARG A 291 -3.68 -7.83 -17.60
C ARG A 291 -4.09 -6.96 -16.42
N ALA A 292 -3.31 -7.04 -15.35
CA ALA A 292 -3.51 -6.18 -14.18
C ALA A 292 -3.04 -4.73 -14.40
N PHE A 293 -2.27 -4.47 -15.46
CA PHE A 293 -1.68 -3.15 -15.75
C PHE A 293 -2.42 -2.43 -16.86
N ILE A 294 -2.52 -1.12 -16.72
CA ILE A 294 -3.04 -0.27 -17.79
C ILE A 294 -2.08 -0.22 -18.98
N SER A 295 -2.56 0.24 -20.14
CA SER A 295 -1.72 0.36 -21.34
C SER A 295 -0.54 1.32 -21.13
N LYS A 296 0.62 0.99 -21.76
CA LYS A 296 1.81 1.85 -21.73
C LYS A 296 1.53 3.26 -22.25
N ALA A 297 0.64 3.40 -23.26
CA ALA A 297 0.25 4.70 -23.80
C ALA A 297 -0.45 5.58 -22.75
N TYR A 298 -1.33 5.01 -21.91
CA TYR A 298 -1.96 5.75 -20.82
C TYR A 298 -0.94 6.13 -19.73
N ALA A 299 -0.10 5.20 -19.31
CA ALA A 299 0.92 5.45 -18.30
C ALA A 299 1.90 6.56 -18.75
N LYS A 300 2.29 6.54 -20.02
CA LYS A 300 3.14 7.59 -20.64
C LYS A 300 2.47 8.96 -20.59
N ARG A 301 1.21 9.08 -21.05
CA ARG A 301 0.45 10.35 -21.00
C ARG A 301 0.32 10.89 -19.56
N LEU A 302 0.03 10.02 -18.60
CA LEU A 302 -0.04 10.42 -17.19
C LEU A 302 1.31 10.94 -16.70
N SER A 303 2.40 10.26 -17.03
CA SER A 303 3.76 10.66 -16.65
C SER A 303 4.14 12.02 -17.26
N GLU A 304 3.83 12.24 -18.55
CA GLU A 304 4.07 13.51 -19.24
C GLU A 304 3.25 14.66 -18.60
N LEU A 305 1.96 14.43 -18.34
CA LEU A 305 1.10 15.38 -17.66
C LEU A 305 1.66 15.75 -16.28
N MET A 306 1.99 14.77 -15.46
CA MET A 306 2.55 15.00 -14.12
C MET A 306 3.90 15.73 -14.19
N SER A 307 4.73 15.45 -15.20
CA SER A 307 5.98 16.18 -15.40
C SER A 307 5.73 17.65 -15.73
N ALA A 308 4.79 17.95 -16.63
CA ALA A 308 4.41 19.32 -16.95
C ALA A 308 3.84 20.07 -15.73
N LEU A 309 2.98 19.40 -14.94
CA LEU A 309 2.38 20.00 -13.75
C LEU A 309 3.42 20.25 -12.66
N ARG A 310 4.36 19.33 -12.43
CA ARG A 310 5.48 19.57 -11.50
C ARG A 310 6.33 20.76 -11.93
N LYS A 311 6.66 20.86 -13.21
CA LYS A 311 7.40 22.02 -13.75
C LYS A 311 6.62 23.33 -13.55
N LYS A 312 5.32 23.33 -13.85
CA LYS A 312 4.42 24.49 -13.65
C LYS A 312 4.44 25.01 -12.24
N HIS A 313 4.40 24.10 -11.23
CA HIS A 313 4.32 24.47 -9.80
C HIS A 313 5.68 24.48 -9.09
N GLY A 314 6.78 24.23 -9.76
CA GLY A 314 8.13 24.23 -9.18
C GLY A 314 8.28 23.19 -8.05
N ILE A 315 7.77 21.97 -8.26
CA ILE A 315 7.90 20.85 -7.33
C ILE A 315 8.67 19.69 -7.99
N LYS A 316 9.52 19.03 -7.23
CA LYS A 316 10.38 17.95 -7.73
C LYS A 316 9.66 16.62 -7.83
N ARG A 317 10.29 15.68 -8.52
CA ARG A 317 10.01 14.26 -8.40
C ARG A 317 11.00 13.66 -7.38
N GLU A 318 10.51 12.79 -6.48
CA GLU A 318 11.32 12.19 -5.40
C GLU A 318 12.69 11.65 -5.84
N LEU A 319 12.75 11.01 -7.00
CA LEU A 319 13.92 10.26 -7.47
C LEU A 319 15.10 11.13 -7.94
N GLU A 320 14.93 12.43 -8.07
CA GLU A 320 15.99 13.32 -8.55
C GLU A 320 17.04 13.65 -7.48
N ASP A 321 16.71 13.44 -6.18
CA ASP A 321 17.59 13.75 -5.04
C ASP A 321 18.29 12.53 -4.45
N ARG A 322 17.99 11.32 -4.89
CA ARG A 322 18.76 10.13 -4.50
C ARG A 322 20.11 10.18 -5.22
N GLY A 323 21.13 10.66 -4.51
CA GLY A 323 22.49 10.75 -5.05
C GLY A 323 22.90 9.46 -5.75
N THR A 324 23.12 9.56 -7.06
CA THR A 324 23.81 8.62 -7.95
C THR A 324 23.69 7.10 -7.73
N LEU A 325 22.58 6.58 -7.26
CA LEU A 325 22.17 5.27 -7.70
C LEU A 325 21.43 5.51 -9.03
N SER A 326 22.20 5.42 -10.13
CA SER A 326 21.70 5.57 -11.49
C SER A 326 20.79 4.40 -11.86
N VAL A 327 19.64 4.40 -11.25
CA VAL A 327 18.53 3.55 -11.65
C VAL A 327 17.68 4.40 -12.57
N ASN A 328 17.80 4.17 -13.87
CA ASN A 328 16.95 4.79 -14.87
C ASN A 328 15.50 4.34 -14.65
N TYR A 329 14.81 4.99 -13.70
CA TYR A 329 13.39 4.83 -13.47
C TYR A 329 12.62 5.46 -14.64
N ARG A 330 12.21 4.65 -15.58
CA ARG A 330 11.06 5.02 -16.41
C ARG A 330 9.82 4.86 -15.55
N ALA A 331 8.89 5.81 -15.59
CA ALA A 331 7.62 5.75 -14.86
C ALA A 331 6.84 4.45 -15.12
N GLU A 332 7.15 3.78 -16.22
CA GLU A 332 6.66 2.48 -16.65
C GLU A 332 7.13 1.35 -15.71
N ASP A 333 8.33 1.45 -15.13
CA ASP A 333 8.95 0.37 -14.36
C ASP A 333 8.44 0.33 -12.91
N VAL A 334 8.04 1.47 -12.32
CA VAL A 334 7.58 1.55 -10.94
C VAL A 334 6.23 0.86 -10.72
N GLN A 335 5.31 1.01 -11.69
CA GLN A 335 4.00 0.37 -11.60
C GLN A 335 4.07 -1.14 -11.83
N LEU A 336 5.02 -1.56 -12.65
CA LEU A 336 5.18 -2.95 -13.06
C LEU A 336 5.92 -3.79 -12.01
N ALA A 337 6.65 -3.13 -11.13
CA ALA A 337 7.58 -3.75 -10.20
C ALA A 337 7.00 -4.11 -8.83
N LEU A 338 5.81 -3.63 -8.50
CA LEU A 338 5.22 -3.87 -7.17
C LEU A 338 4.61 -5.28 -7.02
N PHE A 339 4.53 -6.12 -8.10
CA PHE A 339 3.47 -7.12 -8.11
C PHE A 339 3.72 -8.41 -8.92
N GLU A 340 4.93 -8.80 -9.25
CA GLU A 340 5.24 -10.17 -9.74
C GLU A 340 5.69 -11.13 -8.64
#